data_8501e51a09edb25e50f0361317e6c21d
#
_entry.id   8501e51a09edb25e50f0361317e6c21d
#
_cell.length_a   1.000
_cell.length_b   1.000
_cell.length_c   1.000
_cell.angle_alpha   90.00
_cell.angle_beta   90.00
_cell.angle_gamma   90.00
#
_symmetry.space_group_name_H-M   'P 1'
#
loop_
_entity.id
_entity.type
_entity.pdbx_description
1 polymer ?
#
loop_
_entity_poly.entity_id
_entity_poly.type
_entity_poly.pdbx_seq_one_letter_code
_entity_poly.pdbx_strand_id
1 'polypeptide(L)' 'MNKVILMGRLTRDPDVRYSQGENATAVARYTLAVDRRFKRDGDQSADFIGCVSFGRQAEFAEKYLRQG' A
#
# COMPACT_ATOMS: atom_id res chain seq x y z
N MET A 1 -15.98 14.31 -0.90
CA MET A 1 -14.82 13.46 -0.56
C MET A 1 -14.96 12.12 -1.26
N ASN A 2 -13.91 11.70 -1.93
CA ASN A 2 -13.90 10.38 -2.56
C ASN A 2 -13.25 9.37 -1.62
N LYS A 3 -13.82 8.19 -1.55
CA LYS A 3 -13.29 7.14 -0.69
C LYS A 3 -13.22 5.83 -1.47
N VAL A 4 -12.08 5.13 -1.33
CA VAL A 4 -11.85 3.83 -1.94
C VAL A 4 -11.41 2.86 -0.86
N ILE A 5 -12.00 1.67 -0.85
CA ILE A 5 -11.61 0.60 0.07
C ILE A 5 -11.09 -0.56 -0.76
N LEU A 6 -9.84 -0.97 -0.47
CA LEU A 6 -9.17 -2.06 -1.17
C LEU A 6 -8.68 -3.09 -0.18
N MET A 7 -8.81 -4.37 -0.53
CA MET A 7 -8.22 -5.48 0.20
C MET A 7 -7.24 -6.21 -0.70
N GLY A 8 -6.02 -6.39 -0.21
CA GLY A 8 -5.00 -7.05 -1.00
C GLY A 8 -3.81 -7.45 -0.17
N ARG A 9 -2.76 -7.93 -0.85
CA ARG A 9 -1.50 -8.31 -0.22
C ARG A 9 -0.40 -7.38 -0.69
N LEU A 10 0.55 -7.09 0.20
CA LEU A 10 1.73 -6.33 -0.20
C LEU A 10 2.62 -7.17 -1.09
N THR A 11 3.09 -6.59 -2.19
CA THR A 11 4.00 -7.25 -3.11
C THR A 11 5.42 -7.31 -2.57
N ARG A 12 5.74 -6.41 -1.65
CA ARG A 12 7.02 -6.35 -0.91
C ARG A 12 6.79 -5.54 0.36
N ASP A 13 7.79 -5.52 1.24
CA ASP A 13 7.70 -4.70 2.43
C ASP A 13 7.55 -3.22 2.06
N PRO A 14 6.82 -2.43 2.88
CA PRO A 14 6.64 -1.01 2.59
C PRO A 14 7.97 -0.26 2.58
N ASP A 15 8.10 0.69 1.66
CA ASP A 15 9.23 1.63 1.65
C ASP A 15 8.80 2.85 2.47
N VAL A 16 9.40 3.01 3.64
CA VAL A 16 9.04 4.09 4.57
C VAL A 16 10.17 5.11 4.61
N ARG A 17 9.82 6.35 4.38
CA ARG A 17 10.76 7.46 4.44
C ARG A 17 10.19 8.56 5.34
N TYR A 18 11.09 9.35 5.90
CA TYR A 18 10.71 10.46 6.77
C TYR A 18 11.11 11.76 6.09
N SER A 19 10.18 12.72 6.06
CA SER A 19 10.49 14.05 5.54
C SER A 19 11.48 14.75 6.48
N GLN A 20 12.33 15.61 5.91
CA GLN A 20 13.26 16.40 6.70
C GLN A 20 12.60 17.71 7.10
N GLY A 21 12.89 18.21 8.32
CA GLY A 21 12.37 19.45 8.81
C GLY A 21 11.86 19.35 10.24
N GLU A 22 11.35 20.48 10.76
CA GLU A 22 10.85 20.55 12.13
C GLU A 22 9.67 19.61 12.38
N ASN A 23 8.85 19.40 11.37
CA ASN A 23 7.68 18.51 11.42
C ASN A 23 7.90 17.31 10.51
N ALA A 24 8.86 16.47 10.86
CA ALA A 24 9.12 15.25 10.08
C ALA A 24 7.87 14.36 10.03
N THR A 25 7.46 14.02 8.84
CA THR A 25 6.30 13.17 8.61
C THR A 25 6.73 11.87 7.93
N ALA A 26 6.28 10.75 8.47
CA ALA A 26 6.53 9.46 7.85
C ALA A 26 5.68 9.31 6.59
N VAL A 27 6.28 8.78 5.53
CA VAL A 27 5.60 8.48 4.26
C VAL A 27 5.91 7.04 3.91
N ALA A 28 4.88 6.21 3.82
CA ALA A 28 5.03 4.80 3.43
C ALA A 28 4.48 4.61 2.02
N ARG A 29 5.28 3.98 1.17
CA ARG A 29 4.87 3.59 -0.18
C ARG A 29 4.84 2.09 -0.28
N TYR A 30 3.77 1.56 -0.82
CA TYR A 30 3.62 0.13 -0.99
C TYR A 30 2.70 -0.17 -2.17
N THR A 31 2.78 -1.39 -2.68
CA THR A 31 1.92 -1.84 -3.76
C THR A 31 1.09 -3.01 -3.28
N LEU A 32 -0.23 -2.91 -3.47
CA LEU A 32 -1.15 -3.98 -3.16
C LEU A 32 -1.45 -4.80 -4.41
N ALA A 33 -1.39 -6.12 -4.26
CA ALA A 33 -1.93 -7.03 -5.25
C ALA A 33 -3.35 -7.35 -4.83
N VAL A 34 -4.31 -6.84 -5.60
CA VAL A 34 -5.74 -7.00 -5.31
C VAL A 34 -6.30 -8.02 -6.29
N ASP A 35 -6.77 -9.14 -5.78
CA ASP A 35 -7.33 -10.19 -6.63
C ASP A 35 -8.61 -9.71 -7.30
N ARG A 36 -8.73 -10.02 -8.60
CA ARG A 36 -9.94 -9.72 -9.33
C ARG A 36 -11.02 -10.73 -8.95
N ARG A 37 -12.23 -10.23 -8.76
CA ARG A 37 -13.38 -11.04 -8.36
C ARG A 37 -13.82 -11.98 -9.47
N PHE A 38 -13.75 -11.52 -10.73
CA PHE A 38 -14.09 -12.29 -11.90
C PHE A 38 -12.93 -12.31 -12.87
N LYS A 39 -12.47 -13.50 -13.21
CA LYS A 39 -11.37 -13.71 -14.16
C LYS A 39 -11.92 -14.31 -15.44
N ARG A 40 -11.45 -13.78 -16.57
CA ARG A 40 -11.63 -14.43 -17.86
C ARG A 40 -10.31 -15.10 -18.23
N ASP A 41 -10.40 -16.13 -19.07
CA ASP A 41 -9.19 -16.80 -19.58
C ASP A 41 -8.27 -15.77 -20.25
N GLY A 42 -7.01 -15.75 -19.82
CA GLY A 42 -6.04 -14.80 -20.34
C GLY A 42 -5.96 -13.48 -19.58
N ASP A 43 -6.90 -13.20 -18.69
CA ASP A 43 -6.86 -11.97 -17.87
C ASP A 43 -5.89 -12.10 -16.70
N GLN A 44 -5.39 -10.97 -16.24
CA GLN A 44 -4.60 -10.93 -15.01
C GLN A 44 -5.44 -11.37 -13.82
N SER A 45 -4.81 -12.14 -12.92
CA SER A 45 -5.50 -12.61 -11.72
C SER A 45 -5.59 -11.53 -10.65
N ALA A 46 -4.77 -10.48 -10.74
CA ALA A 46 -4.72 -9.41 -9.74
C ALA A 46 -4.35 -8.09 -10.39
N ASP A 47 -4.79 -7.01 -9.77
CA ASP A 47 -4.37 -5.65 -10.10
C ASP A 47 -3.31 -5.20 -9.09
N PHE A 48 -2.28 -4.52 -9.58
CA PHE A 48 -1.21 -3.97 -8.74
C PHE A 48 -1.45 -2.48 -8.56
N ILE A 49 -1.74 -2.08 -7.34
CA ILE A 49 -2.17 -0.72 -7.03
C ILE A 49 -1.15 -0.07 -6.11
N GLY A 50 -0.53 1.01 -6.60
CA GLY A 50 0.41 1.80 -5.81
C GLY A 50 -0.32 2.61 -4.76
N CYS A 51 0.14 2.52 -3.50
CA CYS A 51 -0.48 3.20 -2.38
C CYS A 51 0.55 4.05 -1.63
N VAL A 52 0.07 5.12 -1.01
CA VAL A 52 0.89 6.00 -0.19
C VAL A 52 0.14 6.31 1.09
N SER A 53 0.81 6.18 2.23
CA SER A 53 0.28 6.55 3.53
C SER A 53 1.17 7.57 4.20
N PHE A 54 0.59 8.43 5.03
CA PHE A 54 1.29 9.50 5.70
C PHE A 54 1.07 9.43 7.21
N GLY A 55 2.04 9.96 7.98
CA GLY A 55 1.92 10.12 9.41
C GLY A 55 1.78 8.80 10.15
N ARG A 56 0.80 8.73 11.03
CA ARG A 56 0.58 7.53 11.87
C ARG A 56 0.28 6.27 11.06
N GLN A 57 -0.40 6.41 9.94
CA GLN A 57 -0.67 5.28 9.06
C GLN A 57 0.61 4.74 8.45
N ALA A 58 1.55 5.61 8.10
CA ALA A 58 2.85 5.21 7.59
C ALA A 58 3.66 4.48 8.67
N GLU A 59 3.62 4.97 9.90
CA GLU A 59 4.29 4.31 11.02
C GLU A 59 3.69 2.94 11.31
N PHE A 60 2.38 2.82 11.21
CA PHE A 60 1.70 1.54 11.34
C PHE A 60 2.16 0.57 10.26
N ALA A 61 2.26 1.04 9.01
CA ALA A 61 2.72 0.21 7.90
C ALA A 61 4.15 -0.29 8.14
N GLU A 62 5.03 0.59 8.65
CA GLU A 62 6.41 0.21 8.95
C GLU A 62 6.48 -0.91 9.98
N LYS A 63 5.67 -0.82 11.03
CA LYS A 63 5.71 -1.78 12.13
C LYS A 63 5.02 -3.10 11.83
N TYR A 64 3.91 -3.08 11.13
CA TYR A 64 3.01 -4.22 11.07
C TYR A 64 2.80 -4.81 9.69
N LEU A 65 3.01 -4.05 8.63
CA LEU A 65 2.77 -4.53 7.28
C LEU A 65 4.05 -5.11 6.68
N ARG A 66 3.92 -6.29 6.09
CA ARG A 66 5.02 -6.99 5.43
C ARG A 66 4.51 -7.65 4.17
N GLN A 67 5.43 -8.07 3.32
CA GLN A 67 5.10 -8.79 2.09
C GLN A 67 4.29 -10.05 2.42
N GLY A 68 3.19 -10.23 1.69
CA GLY A 68 2.33 -11.40 1.82
C GLY A 68 1.04 -11.24 2.65
#